data_db2fc0dc26731bd241a30ce55a0eb288
#
_entry.id   db2fc0dc26731bd241a30ce55a0eb288
#
_cell.length_a   1.000
_cell.length_b   1.000
_cell.length_c   1.000
_cell.angle_alpha   90.00
_cell.angle_beta   90.00
_cell.angle_gamma   90.00
#
_symmetry.space_group_name_H-M   'P 1'
#
loop_
_entity.id
_entity.type
_entity.pdbx_description
1 polymer ?
#
loop_
_entity_poly.entity_id
_entity_poly.type
_entity_poly.pdbx_seq_one_letter_code
_entity_poly.pdbx_strand_id
1 'polypeptide(L)'
;MYSFCRSYNTYDRSLQRMIERYSRDEMSSIWTDQNRYEAWLEVEILACEAWSELGYIPKEDVKKIRENAKVNVERAKEIEQETRHDVVAFTRQVSETLGDERKWVHYGLTSTDVVDTALSYVIKQANEILEKDLERFIDVLAAKAKKYQYTLMMGRTHGVHAS
;
A
#
# COMPACT_ATOMS: atom_id res chain seq x y z
N MET A 1 15.85 -5.31 -44.49
CA MET A 1 15.81 -3.92 -44.07
C MET A 1 15.11 -3.84 -42.72
N TYR A 2 15.89 -3.81 -41.70
CA TYR A 2 15.73 -3.56 -40.27
C TYR A 2 14.37 -3.79 -39.60
N SER A 3 14.22 -5.00 -39.05
CA SER A 3 13.32 -5.30 -37.96
C SER A 3 14.11 -5.08 -36.66
N PHE A 4 13.90 -3.94 -36.00
CA PHE A 4 14.41 -3.69 -34.65
C PHE A 4 13.20 -3.46 -33.75
N CYS A 5 12.48 -4.53 -33.45
CA CYS A 5 11.54 -4.53 -32.35
C CYS A 5 12.25 -5.20 -31.17
N ARG A 6 13.06 -4.41 -30.44
CA ARG A 6 13.59 -4.83 -29.14
C ARG A 6 12.41 -4.94 -28.18
N SER A 7 12.19 -6.15 -27.74
CA SER A 7 11.36 -6.49 -26.60
C SER A 7 11.86 -5.74 -25.36
N TYR A 8 11.27 -4.60 -25.07
CA TYR A 8 11.32 -4.03 -23.74
C TYR A 8 10.23 -4.75 -22.95
N ASN A 9 10.57 -5.79 -22.25
CA ASN A 9 9.91 -6.10 -20.99
C ASN A 9 10.48 -7.34 -20.32
N THR A 10 11.39 -7.15 -19.43
CA THR A 10 11.35 -7.80 -18.13
C THR A 10 11.87 -6.76 -17.16
N TYR A 11 10.97 -5.92 -16.66
CA TYR A 11 11.22 -5.25 -15.39
C TYR A 11 11.40 -6.39 -14.39
N ASP A 12 12.64 -6.69 -14.12
CA ASP A 12 13.00 -7.64 -13.08
C ASP A 12 12.58 -7.02 -11.73
N ARG A 13 11.38 -7.40 -11.29
CA ARG A 13 10.83 -7.00 -9.99
C ARG A 13 11.69 -7.49 -8.82
N SER A 14 12.68 -8.35 -9.07
CA SER A 14 13.63 -8.80 -8.05
C SER A 14 14.54 -7.66 -7.56
N LEU A 15 14.73 -6.62 -8.36
CA LEU A 15 15.52 -5.44 -8.00
C LEU A 15 14.79 -4.44 -7.09
N GLN A 16 13.49 -4.58 -6.88
CA GLN A 16 12.70 -3.71 -5.99
C GLN A 16 12.45 -4.30 -4.61
N ARG A 17 12.92 -5.51 -4.32
CA ARG A 17 12.83 -6.06 -2.97
C ARG A 17 13.81 -5.33 -2.05
N MET A 18 13.27 -4.67 -1.04
CA MET A 18 14.09 -4.23 0.08
C MET A 18 14.86 -5.44 0.64
N ILE A 19 16.11 -5.23 1.01
CA ILE A 19 16.92 -6.28 1.62
C ILE A 19 16.25 -6.67 2.94
N GLU A 20 15.73 -7.88 3.06
CA GLU A 20 14.92 -8.36 4.19
C GLU A 20 15.57 -8.09 5.55
N ARG A 21 16.90 -8.29 5.66
CA ARG A 21 17.63 -8.01 6.90
C ARG A 21 17.68 -6.52 7.32
N TYR A 22 17.26 -5.59 6.46
CA TYR A 22 17.21 -4.15 6.74
C TYR A 22 15.79 -3.65 6.93
N SER A 23 14.81 -4.53 6.84
CA SER A 23 13.41 -4.21 7.01
C SER A 23 12.86 -4.78 8.32
N ARG A 24 11.90 -4.09 8.88
CA ARG A 24 11.11 -4.56 10.03
C ARG A 24 9.79 -5.10 9.50
N ASP A 25 9.34 -6.23 10.03
CA ASP A 25 8.13 -6.92 9.57
C ASP A 25 6.89 -6.01 9.62
N GLU A 26 6.77 -5.19 10.66
CA GLU A 26 5.68 -4.22 10.84
C GLU A 26 5.58 -3.25 9.66
N MET A 27 6.72 -2.72 9.19
CA MET A 27 6.75 -1.79 8.06
C MET A 27 6.67 -2.53 6.73
N SER A 28 7.33 -3.67 6.58
CA SER A 28 7.37 -4.45 5.34
C SER A 28 5.99 -4.97 4.95
N SER A 29 5.19 -5.37 5.93
CA SER A 29 3.83 -5.89 5.69
C SER A 29 2.92 -4.86 5.02
N ILE A 30 3.12 -3.57 5.33
CA ILE A 30 2.33 -2.47 4.75
C ILE A 30 2.58 -2.33 3.24
N TRP A 31 3.80 -2.64 2.78
CA TRP A 31 4.23 -2.44 1.39
C TRP A 31 4.14 -3.71 0.54
N THR A 32 3.42 -4.73 1.01
CA THR A 32 3.17 -5.95 0.24
C THR A 32 2.15 -5.72 -0.87
N ASP A 33 2.22 -6.53 -1.93
CA ASP A 33 1.18 -6.54 -2.96
C ASP A 33 -0.21 -6.88 -2.37
N GLN A 34 -0.25 -7.77 -1.37
CA GLN A 34 -1.50 -8.14 -0.70
C GLN A 34 -2.15 -6.92 -0.04
N ASN A 35 -1.41 -6.18 0.80
CA ASN A 35 -1.94 -4.98 1.47
C ASN A 35 -2.34 -3.88 0.47
N ARG A 36 -1.58 -3.74 -0.62
CA ARG A 36 -1.93 -2.78 -1.69
C ARG A 36 -3.27 -3.10 -2.33
N TYR A 37 -3.50 -4.35 -2.71
CA TYR A 37 -4.77 -4.76 -3.31
C TYR A 37 -5.92 -4.77 -2.31
N GLU A 38 -5.67 -5.08 -1.04
CA GLU A 38 -6.67 -4.94 0.02
C GLU A 38 -7.07 -3.48 0.23
N ALA A 39 -6.11 -2.55 0.15
CA ALA A 39 -6.41 -1.13 0.18
C ALA A 39 -7.22 -0.67 -1.05
N TRP A 40 -6.95 -1.21 -2.24
CA TRP A 40 -7.80 -0.95 -3.41
C TRP A 40 -9.22 -1.46 -3.21
N LEU A 41 -9.36 -2.68 -2.68
CA LEU A 41 -10.66 -3.26 -2.39
C LEU A 41 -11.45 -2.42 -1.39
N GLU A 42 -10.81 -1.91 -0.34
CA GLU A 42 -11.48 -1.05 0.63
C GLU A 42 -11.99 0.25 -0.02
N VAL A 43 -11.20 0.87 -0.91
CA VAL A 43 -11.66 2.06 -1.67
C VAL A 43 -12.88 1.75 -2.53
N GLU A 44 -12.87 0.62 -3.24
CA GLU A 44 -14.00 0.18 -4.06
C GLU A 44 -15.26 -0.05 -3.23
N ILE A 45 -15.13 -0.69 -2.07
CA ILE A 45 -16.26 -0.96 -1.18
C ILE A 45 -16.82 0.34 -0.60
N LEU A 46 -15.95 1.24 -0.12
CA LEU A 46 -16.37 2.54 0.40
C LEU A 46 -17.08 3.40 -0.65
N ALA A 47 -16.63 3.34 -1.91
CA ALA A 47 -17.33 3.98 -3.01
C ALA A 47 -18.73 3.38 -3.24
N CYS A 48 -18.85 2.05 -3.21
CA CYS A 48 -20.16 1.40 -3.29
C CYS A 48 -21.07 1.78 -2.13
N GLU A 49 -20.55 1.91 -0.91
CA GLU A 49 -21.29 2.37 0.26
C GLU A 49 -21.82 3.79 0.07
N ALA A 50 -20.95 4.71 -0.41
CA ALA A 50 -21.36 6.08 -0.70
C ALA A 50 -22.46 6.15 -1.78
N TRP A 51 -22.33 5.38 -2.85
CA TRP A 51 -23.39 5.27 -3.86
C TRP A 51 -24.68 4.67 -3.31
N SER A 52 -24.58 3.76 -2.34
CA SER A 52 -25.76 3.20 -1.67
C SER A 52 -26.46 4.22 -0.77
N GLU A 53 -25.73 5.07 -0.07
CA GLU A 53 -26.29 6.18 0.71
C GLU A 53 -27.06 7.17 -0.18
N LEU A 54 -26.56 7.39 -1.39
CA LEU A 54 -27.25 8.21 -2.41
C LEU A 54 -28.42 7.49 -3.09
N GLY A 55 -28.65 6.21 -2.79
CA GLY A 55 -29.77 5.43 -3.34
C GLY A 55 -29.53 4.82 -4.72
N TYR A 56 -28.31 4.85 -5.27
CA TYR A 56 -28.00 4.27 -6.57
C TYR A 56 -27.71 2.77 -6.51
N ILE A 57 -27.07 2.30 -5.43
CA ILE A 57 -26.76 0.89 -5.22
C ILE A 57 -27.63 0.34 -4.09
N PRO A 58 -28.28 -0.84 -4.27
CA PRO A 58 -29.03 -1.48 -3.22
C PRO A 58 -28.16 -1.82 -2.01
N LYS A 59 -28.63 -1.56 -0.79
CA LYS A 59 -27.89 -1.87 0.45
C LYS A 59 -27.51 -3.34 0.57
N GLU A 60 -28.38 -4.23 0.11
CA GLU A 60 -28.13 -5.68 0.13
C GLU A 60 -26.97 -6.07 -0.79
N ASP A 61 -26.80 -5.40 -1.95
CA ASP A 61 -25.70 -5.67 -2.85
C ASP A 61 -24.37 -5.21 -2.23
N VAL A 62 -24.34 -4.02 -1.61
CA VAL A 62 -23.15 -3.52 -0.90
C VAL A 62 -22.75 -4.45 0.24
N LYS A 63 -23.73 -4.94 1.01
CA LYS A 63 -23.48 -5.91 2.07
C LYS A 63 -22.82 -7.18 1.53
N LYS A 64 -23.34 -7.72 0.41
CA LYS A 64 -22.76 -8.91 -0.25
C LYS A 64 -21.34 -8.65 -0.73
N ILE A 65 -21.06 -7.47 -1.32
CA ILE A 65 -19.72 -7.09 -1.74
C ILE A 65 -18.78 -7.08 -0.54
N ARG A 66 -19.13 -6.41 0.55
CA ARG A 66 -18.30 -6.33 1.76
C ARG A 66 -18.02 -7.70 2.40
N GLU A 67 -18.99 -8.61 2.38
CA GLU A 67 -18.86 -9.94 2.98
C GLU A 67 -18.08 -10.92 2.09
N ASN A 68 -18.22 -10.84 0.78
CA ASN A 68 -17.74 -11.86 -0.16
C ASN A 68 -16.56 -11.45 -1.02
N ALA A 69 -16.35 -10.15 -1.26
CA ALA A 69 -15.24 -9.68 -2.06
C ALA A 69 -13.90 -10.06 -1.42
N LYS A 70 -13.03 -10.71 -2.21
CA LYS A 70 -11.73 -11.18 -1.73
C LYS A 70 -10.65 -10.88 -2.75
N VAL A 71 -9.48 -10.54 -2.25
CA VAL A 71 -8.28 -10.33 -3.04
C VAL A 71 -7.51 -11.64 -3.20
N ASN A 72 -7.11 -11.92 -4.43
CA ASN A 72 -6.14 -12.95 -4.77
C ASN A 72 -5.08 -12.34 -5.69
N VAL A 73 -3.93 -12.01 -5.13
CA VAL A 73 -2.84 -11.31 -5.84
C VAL A 73 -2.33 -12.11 -7.03
N GLU A 74 -2.14 -13.42 -6.88
CA GLU A 74 -1.61 -14.26 -7.95
C GLU A 74 -2.60 -14.34 -9.12
N ARG A 75 -3.89 -14.49 -8.81
CA ARG A 75 -4.94 -14.49 -9.83
C ARG A 75 -5.03 -13.14 -10.57
N ALA A 76 -4.92 -12.04 -9.84
CA ALA A 76 -4.89 -10.70 -10.44
C ALA A 76 -3.69 -10.54 -11.39
N LYS A 77 -2.50 -11.02 -11.00
CA LYS A 77 -1.31 -11.00 -11.86
C LYS A 77 -1.47 -11.85 -13.13
N GLU A 78 -2.15 -13.00 -13.03
CA GLU A 78 -2.48 -13.80 -14.22
C GLU A 78 -3.37 -13.03 -15.19
N ILE A 79 -4.45 -12.43 -14.69
CA ILE A 79 -5.38 -11.63 -15.51
C ILE A 79 -4.68 -10.41 -16.11
N GLU A 80 -3.73 -9.79 -15.37
CA GLU A 80 -2.96 -8.64 -15.85
C GLU A 80 -2.12 -8.98 -17.10
N GLN A 81 -1.64 -10.21 -17.23
CA GLN A 81 -0.92 -10.64 -18.43
C GLN A 81 -1.78 -10.56 -19.69
N GLU A 82 -3.08 -10.76 -19.57
CA GLU A 82 -4.04 -10.65 -20.68
C GLU A 82 -4.49 -9.21 -20.89
N THR A 83 -4.90 -8.55 -19.80
CA THR A 83 -5.50 -7.21 -19.85
C THR A 83 -4.50 -6.10 -20.09
N ARG A 84 -3.23 -6.32 -19.71
CA ARG A 84 -2.16 -5.32 -19.72
C ARG A 84 -2.51 -4.05 -18.92
N HIS A 85 -3.37 -4.21 -17.93
CA HIS A 85 -3.85 -3.13 -17.06
C HIS A 85 -4.15 -3.67 -15.67
N ASP A 86 -3.44 -3.15 -14.67
CA ASP A 86 -3.44 -3.62 -13.30
C ASP A 86 -4.80 -3.48 -12.60
N VAL A 87 -5.43 -2.28 -12.65
CA VAL A 87 -6.74 -2.04 -12.03
C VAL A 87 -7.84 -2.86 -12.69
N VAL A 88 -7.81 -3.02 -14.03
CA VAL A 88 -8.77 -3.89 -14.73
C VAL A 88 -8.58 -5.35 -14.32
N ALA A 89 -7.35 -5.80 -14.17
CA ALA A 89 -7.06 -7.15 -13.70
C ALA A 89 -7.56 -7.37 -12.26
N PHE A 90 -7.33 -6.41 -11.38
CA PHE A 90 -7.82 -6.41 -10.01
C PHE A 90 -9.36 -6.46 -9.96
N THR A 91 -10.05 -5.57 -10.65
CA THR A 91 -11.52 -5.53 -10.64
C THR A 91 -12.16 -6.80 -11.22
N ARG A 92 -11.54 -7.40 -12.26
CA ARG A 92 -11.95 -8.71 -12.79
C ARG A 92 -11.77 -9.82 -11.77
N GLN A 93 -10.60 -9.86 -11.10
CA GLN A 93 -10.32 -10.85 -10.07
C GLN A 93 -11.32 -10.75 -8.91
N VAL A 94 -11.58 -9.55 -8.39
CA VAL A 94 -12.58 -9.35 -7.33
C VAL A 94 -13.96 -9.79 -7.80
N SER A 95 -14.34 -9.48 -9.03
CA SER A 95 -15.61 -9.87 -9.62
C SER A 95 -15.81 -11.40 -9.72
N GLU A 96 -14.72 -12.18 -9.78
CA GLU A 96 -14.78 -13.65 -9.76
C GLU A 96 -15.29 -14.20 -8.40
N THR A 97 -15.18 -13.41 -7.32
CA THR A 97 -15.61 -13.81 -5.98
C THR A 97 -17.06 -13.41 -5.65
N LEU A 98 -17.70 -12.69 -6.56
CA LEU A 98 -19.02 -12.07 -6.37
C LEU A 98 -20.07 -12.67 -7.30
N GLY A 99 -21.33 -12.51 -6.93
CA GLY A 99 -22.51 -12.84 -7.77
C GLY A 99 -22.91 -11.69 -8.70
N ASP A 100 -24.21 -11.40 -8.79
CA ASP A 100 -24.75 -10.34 -9.66
C ASP A 100 -24.35 -8.93 -9.19
N GLU A 101 -24.01 -8.76 -7.92
CA GLU A 101 -23.52 -7.53 -7.31
C GLU A 101 -22.16 -7.07 -7.87
N ARG A 102 -21.40 -7.95 -8.53
CA ARG A 102 -20.11 -7.63 -9.18
C ARG A 102 -20.18 -6.43 -10.15
N LYS A 103 -21.37 -6.14 -10.71
CA LYS A 103 -21.59 -5.01 -11.61
C LYS A 103 -21.34 -3.65 -10.97
N TRP A 104 -21.29 -3.59 -9.64
CA TRP A 104 -21.05 -2.38 -8.88
C TRP A 104 -19.59 -2.13 -8.56
N VAL A 105 -18.73 -3.14 -8.75
CA VAL A 105 -17.28 -2.98 -8.60
C VAL A 105 -16.80 -1.97 -9.65
N HIS A 106 -16.05 -0.99 -9.21
CA HIS A 106 -15.50 0.11 -10.03
C HIS A 106 -16.58 1.04 -10.63
N TYR A 107 -17.78 1.06 -10.04
CA TYR A 107 -18.87 1.90 -10.53
C TYR A 107 -18.59 3.38 -10.26
N GLY A 108 -18.49 4.17 -11.34
CA GLY A 108 -18.27 5.62 -11.27
C GLY A 108 -16.86 6.05 -10.87
N LEU A 109 -15.89 5.12 -10.85
CA LEU A 109 -14.49 5.38 -10.54
C LEU A 109 -13.63 5.30 -11.80
N THR A 110 -12.50 5.99 -11.78
CA THR A 110 -11.38 5.73 -12.68
C THR A 110 -10.21 5.11 -11.91
N SER A 111 -9.27 4.48 -12.61
CA SER A 111 -8.15 3.76 -11.99
C SER A 111 -7.38 4.62 -10.97
N THR A 112 -7.14 5.89 -11.29
CA THR A 112 -6.40 6.81 -10.42
C THR A 112 -7.16 7.13 -9.12
N ASP A 113 -8.49 7.20 -9.15
CA ASP A 113 -9.30 7.39 -7.95
C ASP A 113 -9.05 6.28 -6.93
N VAL A 114 -8.88 5.04 -7.39
CA VAL A 114 -8.60 3.89 -6.53
C VAL A 114 -7.15 3.87 -6.10
N VAL A 115 -6.22 3.98 -7.05
CA VAL A 115 -4.77 3.81 -6.80
C VAL A 115 -4.23 4.88 -5.86
N ASP A 116 -4.53 6.16 -6.12
CA ASP A 116 -3.98 7.28 -5.34
C ASP A 116 -4.63 7.38 -3.96
N THR A 117 -5.93 7.11 -3.86
CA THR A 117 -6.63 7.08 -2.57
C THR A 117 -6.11 5.94 -1.69
N ALA A 118 -5.96 4.75 -2.26
CA ALA A 118 -5.42 3.60 -1.54
C ALA A 118 -3.95 3.81 -1.15
N LEU A 119 -3.14 4.43 -2.02
CA LEU A 119 -1.76 4.78 -1.68
C LEU A 119 -1.71 5.74 -0.48
N SER A 120 -2.59 6.75 -0.46
CA SER A 120 -2.68 7.68 0.67
C SER A 120 -3.05 6.96 1.97
N TYR A 121 -3.95 5.97 1.90
CA TYR A 121 -4.31 5.14 3.04
C TYR A 121 -3.13 4.28 3.53
N VAL A 122 -2.39 3.65 2.62
CA VAL A 122 -1.17 2.86 2.94
C VAL A 122 -0.08 3.75 3.58
N ILE A 123 0.13 4.97 3.05
CA ILE A 123 1.06 5.95 3.63
C ILE A 123 0.63 6.33 5.06
N LYS A 124 -0.67 6.50 5.31
CA LYS A 124 -1.17 6.76 6.67
C LYS A 124 -0.80 5.62 7.62
N GLN A 125 -0.98 4.36 7.23
CA GLN A 125 -0.59 3.21 8.04
C GLN A 125 0.92 3.22 8.35
N ALA A 126 1.77 3.54 7.36
CA ALA A 126 3.21 3.64 7.55
C ALA A 126 3.58 4.79 8.50
N ASN A 127 2.92 5.93 8.39
CA ASN A 127 3.15 7.08 9.27
C ASN A 127 2.79 6.79 10.73
N GLU A 128 1.75 6.02 10.99
CA GLU A 128 1.39 5.60 12.36
C GLU A 128 2.49 4.77 13.04
N ILE A 129 3.24 3.98 12.26
CA ILE A 129 4.41 3.24 12.78
C ILE A 129 5.57 4.21 13.03
N LEU A 130 5.85 5.11 12.09
CA LEU A 130 6.93 6.09 12.23
C LEU A 130 6.70 7.02 13.42
N GLU A 131 5.47 7.46 13.66
CA GLU A 131 5.12 8.30 14.81
C GLU A 131 5.45 7.60 16.13
N LYS A 132 5.01 6.35 16.30
CA LYS A 132 5.34 5.54 17.47
C LYS A 132 6.85 5.34 17.66
N ASP A 133 7.59 5.14 16.56
CA ASP A 133 9.04 4.98 16.62
C ASP A 133 9.73 6.29 17.04
N LEU A 134 9.27 7.43 16.55
CA LEU A 134 9.78 8.75 16.93
C LEU A 134 9.53 9.04 18.42
N GLU A 135 8.33 8.76 18.93
CA GLU A 135 8.01 8.92 20.36
C GLU A 135 8.96 8.07 21.22
N ARG A 136 9.12 6.79 20.89
CA ARG A 136 10.06 5.90 21.61
C ARG A 136 11.49 6.40 21.54
N PHE A 137 11.91 6.95 20.39
CA PHE A 137 13.27 7.48 20.20
C PHE A 137 13.48 8.74 21.05
N ILE A 138 12.50 9.63 21.13
CA ILE A 138 12.53 10.81 22.00
C ILE A 138 12.71 10.40 23.48
N ASP A 139 11.96 9.39 23.93
CA ASP A 139 12.07 8.89 25.31
C ASP A 139 13.47 8.34 25.60
N VAL A 140 14.05 7.58 24.67
CA VAL A 140 15.43 7.06 24.79
C VAL A 140 16.45 8.20 24.86
N LEU A 141 16.31 9.20 24.00
CA LEU A 141 17.20 10.37 24.00
C LEU A 141 17.08 11.15 25.31
N ALA A 142 15.87 11.40 25.79
CA ALA A 142 15.64 12.10 27.05
C ALA A 142 16.25 11.35 28.24
N ALA A 143 16.06 10.04 28.29
CA ALA A 143 16.66 9.20 29.35
C ALA A 143 18.20 9.24 29.29
N LYS A 144 18.79 9.14 28.10
CA LYS A 144 20.24 9.24 27.91
C LYS A 144 20.78 10.63 28.26
N ALA A 145 20.11 11.69 27.86
CA ALA A 145 20.48 13.06 28.20
C ALA A 145 20.55 13.27 29.72
N LYS A 146 19.54 12.79 30.46
CA LYS A 146 19.55 12.81 31.92
C LYS A 146 20.70 11.98 32.52
N LYS A 147 20.91 10.77 32.01
CA LYS A 147 21.94 9.86 32.53
C LYS A 147 23.35 10.39 32.34
N TYR A 148 23.62 11.01 31.20
CA TYR A 148 24.96 11.40 30.82
C TYR A 148 25.21 12.92 30.85
N GLN A 149 24.33 13.71 31.48
CA GLN A 149 24.40 15.18 31.48
C GLN A 149 25.72 15.74 32.03
N TYR A 150 26.41 15.01 32.88
CA TYR A 150 27.70 15.41 33.48
C TYR A 150 28.88 14.59 32.94
N THR A 151 28.67 13.76 31.92
CA THR A 151 29.75 12.98 31.31
C THR A 151 30.59 13.88 30.43
N LEU A 152 31.86 14.05 30.82
CA LEU A 152 32.81 14.82 30.03
C LEU A 152 33.16 14.04 28.77
N MET A 153 33.12 14.71 27.65
CA MET A 153 33.50 14.16 26.36
C MET A 153 34.26 15.21 25.54
N MET A 154 35.11 14.74 24.65
CA MET A 154 35.77 15.63 23.71
C MET A 154 34.88 15.87 22.49
N GLY A 155 34.47 17.13 22.28
CA GLY A 155 33.84 17.56 21.05
C GLY A 155 34.85 17.71 19.92
N ARG A 156 34.39 17.59 18.68
CA ARG A 156 35.22 17.85 17.50
C ARG A 156 34.42 18.61 16.46
N THR A 157 34.96 19.72 15.99
CA THR A 157 34.39 20.50 14.90
C THR A 157 35.52 21.00 13.99
N HIS A 158 35.27 21.05 12.69
CA HIS A 158 36.25 21.47 11.69
C HIS A 158 37.63 20.80 11.81
N GLY A 159 37.69 19.55 12.26
CA GLY A 159 38.95 18.81 12.48
C GLY A 159 39.71 19.20 13.74
N VAL A 160 39.18 20.12 14.56
CA VAL A 160 39.79 20.60 15.80
C VAL A 160 38.98 20.08 17.00
N HIS A 161 39.69 19.71 18.07
CA HIS A 161 39.08 19.38 19.35
C HIS A 161 38.49 20.64 20.00
N ALA A 162 37.28 20.53 20.50
CA ALA A 162 36.60 21.58 21.27
C ALA A 162 36.17 20.98 22.62
N SER A 163 36.30 21.73 23.69
CA SER A 163 35.80 21.42 25.02
C SER A 163 34.46 22.10 25.25
#